data_2313014929a436faa90f7d3ecf5dbe19
#
_entry.id   2313014929a436faa90f7d3ecf5dbe19
#
_cell.length_a   1.000
_cell.length_b   1.000
_cell.length_c   1.000
_cell.angle_alpha   90.00
_cell.angle_beta   90.00
_cell.angle_gamma   90.00
#
_symmetry.space_group_name_H-M   'P 1'
#
loop_
_entity.id
_entity.type
_entity.pdbx_description
1 polymer ?
#
loop_
_entity_poly.entity_id
_entity_poly.type
_entity_poly.pdbx_seq_one_letter_code
_entity_poly.pdbx_strand_id
1 'polypeptide(L)'
;MTLLWKQVPSVNELTRQMNRKDLLWAKAVSVSRQAVSERFLTFPRELFERVFKTLVPTFKARWFERSRPLPVSVAYAQQHFEQIWAVDGSVLEALLRKLKSLETLPIGQLAGKICTVIELGSQLPVEIWFSEDAKAHDCQFLDNLLALATAKTLLILDRGFYDFTWWSQMIEQQTHFICASKSNLAYTVLQEFSLTHGLKDRLITVGTGKPGKPEVKLRLIEIRKGKGWYRFLTSVLEPDVLPPYVVADLYAHRWRINVYESLDIESGLIWAQSVANQIDLI
;
A
#
# COMPACT_ATOMS: atom_id res chain seq x y z
N MET A 1 8.95 -15.68 -11.37
CA MET A 1 10.30 -15.59 -10.76
C MET A 1 11.23 -14.72 -11.61
N THR A 2 11.55 -15.07 -12.87
CA THR A 2 12.48 -14.29 -13.70
C THR A 2 12.01 -12.86 -13.97
N LEU A 3 10.71 -12.65 -14.16
CA LEU A 3 10.10 -11.33 -14.36
C LEU A 3 10.32 -10.41 -13.16
N LEU A 4 10.07 -10.91 -11.95
CA LEU A 4 10.24 -10.16 -10.71
C LEU A 4 11.71 -9.90 -10.39
N TRP A 5 12.58 -10.89 -10.63
CA TRP A 5 14.00 -10.81 -10.26
C TRP A 5 14.82 -9.91 -11.18
N LYS A 6 14.49 -9.88 -12.47
CA LYS A 6 15.28 -9.15 -13.48
C LYS A 6 14.63 -7.87 -14.00
N GLN A 7 13.50 -7.46 -13.42
CA GLN A 7 12.74 -6.32 -13.93
C GLN A 7 12.53 -6.43 -15.45
N VAL A 8 12.03 -7.59 -15.88
CA VAL A 8 11.83 -7.87 -17.30
C VAL A 8 10.63 -7.07 -17.82
N PRO A 9 10.82 -6.08 -18.67
CA PRO A 9 9.80 -5.09 -19.01
C PRO A 9 8.71 -5.62 -19.96
N SER A 10 8.86 -6.82 -20.51
CA SER A 10 7.88 -7.35 -21.46
C SER A 10 7.99 -8.86 -21.67
N VAL A 11 6.90 -9.47 -22.17
CA VAL A 11 6.89 -10.89 -22.58
C VAL A 11 7.96 -11.18 -23.65
N ASN A 12 8.23 -10.22 -24.55
CA ASN A 12 9.30 -10.35 -25.54
C ASN A 12 10.68 -10.51 -24.89
N GLU A 13 10.97 -9.66 -23.91
CA GLU A 13 12.25 -9.70 -23.22
C GLU A 13 12.37 -10.97 -22.37
N LEU A 14 11.28 -11.39 -21.72
CA LEU A 14 11.23 -12.66 -21.01
C LEU A 14 11.57 -13.83 -21.94
N THR A 15 10.87 -13.92 -23.09
CA THR A 15 11.10 -14.96 -24.10
C THR A 15 12.54 -14.95 -24.58
N ARG A 16 13.10 -13.75 -24.85
CA ARG A 16 14.48 -13.59 -25.27
C ARG A 16 15.47 -14.09 -24.22
N GLN A 17 15.23 -13.82 -22.94
CA GLN A 17 16.09 -14.27 -21.84
C GLN A 17 15.99 -15.78 -21.64
N MET A 18 14.79 -16.35 -21.71
CA MET A 18 14.58 -17.80 -21.61
C MET A 18 15.29 -18.57 -22.72
N ASN A 19 15.36 -18.00 -23.91
CA ASN A 19 15.98 -18.63 -25.09
C ASN A 19 17.52 -18.49 -25.11
N ARG A 20 18.08 -17.51 -24.40
CA ARG A 20 19.51 -17.17 -24.52
C ARG A 20 20.40 -17.68 -23.41
N LYS A 21 19.89 -17.82 -22.21
CA LYS A 21 20.70 -18.07 -21.01
C LYS A 21 20.04 -19.07 -20.07
N ASP A 22 20.86 -19.92 -19.50
CA ASP A 22 20.45 -20.72 -18.37
C ASP A 22 20.01 -19.79 -17.23
N LEU A 23 18.86 -20.10 -16.64
CA LEU A 23 18.37 -19.47 -15.43
C LEU A 23 18.97 -20.20 -14.22
N LEU A 24 18.98 -19.56 -13.05
CA LEU A 24 19.50 -20.16 -11.81
C LEU A 24 18.86 -21.51 -11.47
N TRP A 25 17.67 -21.77 -11.99
CA TRP A 25 16.84 -22.95 -11.67
C TRP A 25 16.38 -23.75 -12.89
N ALA A 26 16.71 -23.32 -14.11
CA ALA A 26 16.31 -23.99 -15.34
C ALA A 26 17.30 -23.66 -16.46
N LYS A 27 17.55 -24.65 -17.32
CA LYS A 27 18.32 -24.44 -18.56
C LYS A 27 17.57 -23.58 -19.54
N ALA A 28 18.28 -22.99 -20.49
CA ALA A 28 17.68 -22.26 -21.60
C ALA A 28 16.68 -23.15 -22.35
N VAL A 29 15.51 -22.61 -22.62
CA VAL A 29 14.40 -23.32 -23.27
C VAL A 29 13.98 -22.56 -24.51
N SER A 30 13.92 -23.24 -25.66
CA SER A 30 13.41 -22.65 -26.89
C SER A 30 11.88 -22.53 -26.80
N VAL A 31 11.40 -21.33 -26.54
CA VAL A 31 9.96 -21.00 -26.45
C VAL A 31 9.61 -19.85 -27.37
N SER A 32 8.42 -19.87 -27.93
CA SER A 32 7.87 -18.72 -28.67
C SER A 32 7.25 -17.70 -27.74
N ARG A 33 7.18 -16.43 -28.18
CA ARG A 33 6.45 -15.39 -27.47
C ARG A 33 4.99 -15.76 -27.22
N GLN A 34 4.35 -16.35 -28.24
CA GLN A 34 2.95 -16.76 -28.14
C GLN A 34 2.75 -17.82 -27.06
N ALA A 35 3.61 -18.86 -27.03
CA ALA A 35 3.53 -19.90 -26.01
C ALA A 35 3.72 -19.34 -24.60
N VAL A 36 4.61 -18.35 -24.39
CA VAL A 36 4.77 -17.68 -23.09
C VAL A 36 3.53 -16.86 -22.75
N SER A 37 2.97 -16.10 -23.72
CA SER A 37 1.77 -15.32 -23.52
C SER A 37 0.56 -16.18 -23.16
N GLU A 38 0.33 -17.25 -23.89
CA GLU A 38 -0.76 -18.21 -23.64
C GLU A 38 -0.63 -18.89 -22.26
N ARG A 39 0.60 -19.14 -21.80
CA ARG A 39 0.82 -19.69 -20.45
C ARG A 39 0.38 -18.74 -19.35
N PHE A 40 0.56 -17.42 -19.51
CA PHE A 40 0.05 -16.45 -18.55
C PHE A 40 -1.49 -16.47 -18.43
N LEU A 41 -2.19 -16.76 -19.53
CA LEU A 41 -3.65 -16.91 -19.53
C LEU A 41 -4.13 -18.22 -18.84
N THR A 42 -3.27 -19.23 -18.81
CA THR A 42 -3.63 -20.56 -18.28
C THR A 42 -3.10 -20.84 -16.88
N PHE A 43 -2.23 -19.97 -16.35
CA PHE A 43 -1.76 -20.12 -14.98
C PHE A 43 -2.88 -19.83 -13.97
N PRO A 44 -3.18 -20.76 -13.07
CA PRO A 44 -4.16 -20.49 -12.01
C PRO A 44 -3.65 -19.37 -11.09
N ARG A 45 -4.56 -18.49 -10.65
CA ARG A 45 -4.24 -17.38 -9.74
C ARG A 45 -3.54 -17.84 -8.46
N GLU A 46 -3.91 -19.03 -7.98
CA GLU A 46 -3.37 -19.66 -6.78
C GLU A 46 -1.87 -19.95 -6.90
N LEU A 47 -1.35 -20.10 -8.13
CA LEU A 47 0.09 -20.24 -8.37
C LEU A 47 0.83 -18.96 -7.97
N PHE A 48 0.30 -17.79 -8.34
CA PHE A 48 0.91 -16.50 -8.01
C PHE A 48 0.83 -16.23 -6.51
N GLU A 49 -0.31 -16.52 -5.90
CA GLU A 49 -0.49 -16.42 -4.45
C GLU A 49 0.50 -17.33 -3.70
N ARG A 50 0.65 -18.58 -4.13
CA ARG A 50 1.61 -19.52 -3.55
C ARG A 50 3.05 -19.04 -3.70
N VAL A 51 3.42 -18.52 -4.89
CA VAL A 51 4.74 -17.93 -5.14
C VAL A 51 4.97 -16.76 -4.22
N PHE A 52 4.00 -15.85 -4.09
CA PHE A 52 4.06 -14.70 -3.19
C PHE A 52 4.27 -15.16 -1.75
N LYS A 53 3.40 -16.03 -1.22
CA LYS A 53 3.47 -16.54 0.15
C LYS A 53 4.76 -17.31 0.46
N THR A 54 5.39 -17.91 -0.56
CA THR A 54 6.67 -18.62 -0.40
C THR A 54 7.87 -17.67 -0.44
N LEU A 55 7.84 -16.66 -1.30
CA LEU A 55 8.99 -15.78 -1.52
C LEU A 55 9.12 -14.68 -0.48
N VAL A 56 8.02 -14.10 -0.06
CA VAL A 56 8.04 -12.98 0.89
C VAL A 56 8.75 -13.32 2.19
N PRO A 57 8.51 -14.47 2.86
CA PRO A 57 9.27 -14.87 4.05
C PRO A 57 10.76 -14.99 3.79
N THR A 58 11.14 -15.57 2.63
CA THR A 58 12.56 -15.71 2.25
C THR A 58 13.24 -14.33 2.05
N PHE A 59 12.53 -13.39 1.43
CA PHE A 59 13.05 -12.03 1.25
C PHE A 59 13.14 -11.28 2.58
N LYS A 60 12.14 -11.44 3.46
CA LYS A 60 12.18 -10.88 4.81
C LYS A 60 13.36 -11.42 5.61
N ALA A 61 13.61 -12.73 5.61
CA ALA A 61 14.77 -13.32 6.28
C ALA A 61 16.08 -12.71 5.75
N ARG A 62 16.26 -12.64 4.44
CA ARG A 62 17.44 -12.02 3.82
C ARG A 62 17.55 -10.51 4.09
N TRP A 63 16.44 -9.82 4.27
CA TRP A 63 16.45 -8.42 4.66
C TRP A 63 17.03 -8.25 6.07
N PHE A 64 16.60 -9.07 7.03
CA PHE A 64 17.08 -9.03 8.41
C PHE A 64 18.57 -9.42 8.55
N GLU A 65 19.10 -10.23 7.64
CA GLU A 65 20.52 -10.56 7.59
C GLU A 65 21.42 -9.39 7.12
N ARG A 66 20.82 -8.34 6.52
CA ARG A 66 21.56 -7.21 5.94
C ARG A 66 21.26 -5.95 6.72
N SER A 67 22.31 -5.35 7.30
CA SER A 67 22.21 -4.00 7.83
C SER A 67 22.10 -2.99 6.67
N ARG A 68 20.96 -2.34 6.56
CA ARG A 68 20.72 -1.25 5.60
C ARG A 68 20.30 0.01 6.35
N PRO A 69 20.78 1.19 5.95
CA PRO A 69 20.31 2.43 6.55
C PRO A 69 18.82 2.60 6.24
N LEU A 70 18.02 2.79 7.28
CA LEU A 70 16.63 3.15 7.17
C LEU A 70 16.47 4.67 7.02
N PRO A 71 15.40 5.16 6.38
CA PRO A 71 15.02 6.55 6.49
C PRO A 71 14.90 6.96 7.96
N VAL A 72 15.33 8.18 8.29
CA VAL A 72 15.38 8.64 9.69
C VAL A 72 14.03 8.54 10.39
N SER A 73 12.95 8.90 9.71
CA SER A 73 11.59 8.82 10.25
C SER A 73 11.13 7.38 10.52
N VAL A 74 11.50 6.43 9.63
CA VAL A 74 11.19 5.01 9.81
C VAL A 74 11.98 4.45 10.98
N ALA A 75 13.29 4.74 11.06
CA ALA A 75 14.15 4.31 12.18
C ALA A 75 13.66 4.88 13.52
N TYR A 76 13.19 6.13 13.54
CA TYR A 76 12.60 6.74 14.73
C TYR A 76 11.31 6.02 15.14
N ALA A 77 10.39 5.83 14.21
CA ALA A 77 9.10 5.19 14.49
C ALA A 77 9.26 3.71 14.92
N GLN A 78 10.28 3.00 14.44
CA GLN A 78 10.59 1.62 14.87
C GLN A 78 11.00 1.49 16.35
N GLN A 79 11.32 2.60 17.03
CA GLN A 79 11.56 2.58 18.48
C GLN A 79 10.27 2.36 19.27
N HIS A 80 9.10 2.68 18.68
CA HIS A 80 7.80 2.62 19.31
C HIS A 80 6.86 1.59 18.68
N PHE A 81 7.05 1.30 17.39
CA PHE A 81 6.19 0.40 16.61
C PHE A 81 7.00 -0.76 16.06
N GLU A 82 6.48 -1.96 16.22
CA GLU A 82 7.10 -3.18 15.70
C GLU A 82 6.92 -3.32 14.18
N GLN A 83 5.82 -2.76 13.67
CA GLN A 83 5.46 -2.83 12.26
C GLN A 83 4.99 -1.45 11.77
N ILE A 84 5.51 -1.00 10.64
CA ILE A 84 5.12 0.26 10.03
C ILE A 84 4.71 -0.03 8.59
N TRP A 85 3.42 -0.03 8.34
CA TRP A 85 2.86 -0.43 7.06
C TRP A 85 2.21 0.74 6.33
N ALA A 86 2.54 0.90 5.07
CA ALA A 86 1.80 1.76 4.18
C ALA A 86 0.75 0.95 3.42
N VAL A 87 -0.46 1.49 3.32
CA VAL A 87 -1.61 0.86 2.69
C VAL A 87 -2.07 1.73 1.54
N ASP A 88 -2.22 1.13 0.36
CA ASP A 88 -2.74 1.81 -0.83
C ASP A 88 -3.81 0.98 -1.51
N GLY A 89 -4.89 1.65 -1.92
CA GLY A 89 -5.96 1.06 -2.71
C GLY A 89 -5.92 1.58 -4.13
N SER A 90 -5.71 0.69 -5.11
CA SER A 90 -5.60 1.06 -6.51
C SER A 90 -6.64 0.34 -7.36
N VAL A 91 -7.25 1.06 -8.31
CA VAL A 91 -8.15 0.47 -9.30
C VAL A 91 -7.29 -0.14 -10.41
N LEU A 92 -7.54 -1.40 -10.75
CA LEU A 92 -6.76 -2.12 -11.79
C LEU A 92 -6.76 -1.39 -13.13
N GLU A 93 -7.89 -0.84 -13.54
CA GLU A 93 -7.98 -0.06 -14.77
C GLU A 93 -7.09 1.19 -14.77
N ALA A 94 -6.95 1.86 -13.63
CA ALA A 94 -6.06 3.01 -13.49
C ALA A 94 -4.57 2.63 -13.58
N LEU A 95 -4.21 1.44 -13.08
CA LEU A 95 -2.87 0.88 -13.24
C LEU A 95 -2.59 0.55 -14.71
N LEU A 96 -3.53 -0.06 -15.39
CA LEU A 96 -3.40 -0.43 -16.82
C LEU A 96 -3.27 0.76 -17.74
N ARG A 97 -3.99 1.86 -17.48
CA ARG A 97 -3.89 3.09 -18.31
C ARG A 97 -2.53 3.78 -18.22
N LYS A 98 -1.74 3.48 -17.21
CA LYS A 98 -0.35 3.95 -17.13
C LYS A 98 0.58 3.24 -18.12
N LEU A 99 0.12 2.14 -18.74
CA LEU A 99 0.88 1.41 -19.74
C LEU A 99 0.50 1.86 -21.15
N LYS A 100 1.47 2.41 -21.87
CA LYS A 100 1.30 2.85 -23.26
C LYS A 100 0.72 1.76 -24.18
N SER A 101 1.03 0.49 -23.91
CA SER A 101 0.53 -0.65 -24.69
C SER A 101 -0.96 -0.94 -24.48
N LEU A 102 -1.59 -0.39 -23.45
CA LEU A 102 -2.97 -0.67 -23.07
C LEU A 102 -3.87 0.57 -23.07
N GLU A 103 -3.33 1.75 -23.41
CA GLU A 103 -4.10 3.00 -23.53
C GLU A 103 -5.27 2.91 -24.52
N THR A 104 -5.18 2.02 -25.51
CA THR A 104 -6.20 1.84 -26.55
C THR A 104 -7.28 0.84 -26.19
N LEU A 105 -7.19 0.13 -25.08
CA LEU A 105 -8.22 -0.81 -24.64
C LEU A 105 -9.49 -0.07 -24.19
N PRO A 106 -10.70 -0.61 -24.49
CA PRO A 106 -11.96 -0.04 -24.03
C PRO A 106 -12.00 0.10 -22.52
N ILE A 107 -12.66 1.18 -22.05
CA ILE A 107 -12.87 1.45 -20.62
C ILE A 107 -13.76 0.35 -20.03
N GLY A 108 -13.36 -0.24 -18.90
CA GLY A 108 -14.15 -1.25 -18.18
C GLY A 108 -13.81 -2.70 -18.50
N GLN A 109 -12.81 -2.97 -19.33
CA GLN A 109 -12.35 -4.34 -19.58
C GLN A 109 -11.66 -5.01 -18.39
N LEU A 110 -11.15 -4.21 -17.44
CA LEU A 110 -10.53 -4.70 -16.21
C LEU A 110 -11.26 -4.10 -15.03
N ALA A 111 -12.31 -4.80 -14.61
CA ALA A 111 -13.00 -4.48 -13.38
C ALA A 111 -12.20 -5.07 -12.20
N GLY A 112 -12.00 -4.26 -11.16
CA GLY A 112 -11.42 -4.74 -9.92
C GLY A 112 -10.58 -3.69 -9.20
N LYS A 113 -10.31 -3.97 -7.94
CA LYS A 113 -9.54 -3.13 -7.04
C LYS A 113 -8.54 -3.98 -6.27
N ILE A 114 -7.33 -3.45 -6.12
CA ILE A 114 -6.27 -4.07 -5.31
C ILE A 114 -6.05 -3.18 -4.08
N CYS A 115 -5.88 -3.81 -2.93
CA CYS A 115 -5.35 -3.16 -1.74
C CYS A 115 -4.02 -3.81 -1.40
N THR A 116 -2.96 -3.03 -1.39
CA THR A 116 -1.59 -3.48 -1.12
C THR A 116 -1.13 -2.94 0.22
N VAL A 117 -0.54 -3.82 1.03
CA VAL A 117 0.10 -3.48 2.30
C VAL A 117 1.60 -3.69 2.15
N ILE A 118 2.39 -2.66 2.38
CA ILE A 118 3.86 -2.69 2.26
C ILE A 118 4.51 -2.29 3.59
N GLU A 119 5.49 -3.05 4.04
CA GLU A 119 6.30 -2.72 5.20
C GLU A 119 7.35 -1.67 4.81
N LEU A 120 7.38 -0.52 5.52
CA LEU A 120 8.19 0.63 5.11
C LEU A 120 9.70 0.44 5.28
N GLY A 121 10.13 -0.34 6.26
CA GLY A 121 11.55 -0.56 6.49
C GLY A 121 12.17 -1.43 5.41
N SER A 122 11.58 -2.59 5.16
CA SER A 122 12.06 -3.55 4.16
C SER A 122 11.60 -3.22 2.74
N GLN A 123 10.54 -2.43 2.60
CA GLN A 123 9.83 -2.16 1.35
C GLN A 123 9.28 -3.45 0.69
N LEU A 124 9.07 -4.49 1.47
CA LEU A 124 8.48 -5.74 1.01
C LEU A 124 6.96 -5.72 1.21
N PRO A 125 6.22 -6.33 0.29
CA PRO A 125 4.78 -6.49 0.48
C PRO A 125 4.53 -7.40 1.68
N VAL A 126 3.53 -7.03 2.47
CA VAL A 126 3.02 -7.80 3.60
C VAL A 126 1.85 -8.63 3.15
N GLU A 127 0.90 -7.99 2.45
CA GLU A 127 -0.31 -8.63 1.94
C GLU A 127 -0.86 -7.86 0.73
N ILE A 128 -1.62 -8.55 -0.12
CA ILE A 128 -2.31 -7.99 -1.27
C ILE A 128 -3.70 -8.61 -1.33
N TRP A 129 -4.73 -7.77 -1.30
CA TRP A 129 -6.12 -8.20 -1.47
C TRP A 129 -6.66 -7.70 -2.80
N PHE A 130 -7.55 -8.48 -3.37
CA PHE A 130 -8.26 -8.17 -4.60
C PHE A 130 -9.76 -8.14 -4.35
N SER A 131 -10.46 -7.23 -5.04
CA SER A 131 -11.90 -7.17 -5.13
C SER A 131 -12.33 -7.02 -6.58
N GLU A 132 -13.34 -7.75 -7.00
CA GLU A 132 -13.93 -7.65 -8.35
C GLU A 132 -14.68 -6.32 -8.56
N ASP A 133 -15.13 -5.68 -7.47
CA ASP A 133 -15.81 -4.39 -7.55
C ASP A 133 -14.81 -3.22 -7.64
N ALA A 134 -14.57 -2.75 -8.85
CA ALA A 134 -13.71 -1.59 -9.10
C ALA A 134 -14.25 -0.27 -8.50
N LYS A 135 -15.56 -0.18 -8.23
CA LYS A 135 -16.22 1.02 -7.68
C LYS A 135 -16.31 0.99 -6.17
N ALA A 136 -16.07 -0.16 -5.56
CA ALA A 136 -16.11 -0.28 -4.11
C ALA A 136 -15.14 0.71 -3.44
N HIS A 137 -15.57 1.27 -2.32
CA HIS A 137 -14.72 2.14 -1.52
C HIS A 137 -13.57 1.36 -0.88
N ASP A 138 -12.42 2.01 -0.61
CA ASP A 138 -11.27 1.36 0.06
C ASP A 138 -11.64 0.76 1.41
N CYS A 139 -12.68 1.29 2.04
CA CYS A 139 -13.23 0.79 3.29
C CYS A 139 -13.67 -0.69 3.25
N GLN A 140 -13.88 -1.30 2.09
CA GLN A 140 -14.15 -2.74 2.00
C GLN A 140 -13.01 -3.62 2.53
N PHE A 141 -11.77 -3.08 2.58
CA PHE A 141 -10.59 -3.81 3.07
C PHE A 141 -10.29 -3.55 4.55
N LEU A 142 -11.12 -2.74 5.24
CA LEU A 142 -10.87 -2.36 6.64
C LEU A 142 -10.86 -3.56 7.59
N ASP A 143 -11.79 -4.50 7.42
CA ASP A 143 -11.84 -5.71 8.25
C ASP A 143 -10.63 -6.62 8.01
N ASN A 144 -10.16 -6.70 6.77
CA ASN A 144 -8.95 -7.42 6.42
C ASN A 144 -7.72 -6.79 7.09
N LEU A 145 -7.62 -5.46 7.05
CA LEU A 145 -6.55 -4.72 7.70
C LEU A 145 -6.57 -4.90 9.22
N LEU A 146 -7.76 -4.87 9.83
CA LEU A 146 -7.94 -5.05 11.27
C LEU A 146 -7.53 -6.47 11.70
N ALA A 147 -7.87 -7.49 10.90
CA ALA A 147 -7.49 -8.87 11.17
C ALA A 147 -5.98 -9.13 10.98
N LEU A 148 -5.34 -8.39 10.05
CA LEU A 148 -3.91 -8.52 9.78
C LEU A 148 -3.04 -7.77 10.81
N ALA A 149 -3.48 -6.58 11.23
CA ALA A 149 -2.73 -5.70 12.11
C ALA A 149 -2.71 -6.26 13.54
N THR A 150 -1.55 -6.18 14.17
CA THR A 150 -1.34 -6.55 15.58
C THR A 150 -1.10 -5.31 16.43
N ALA A 151 -1.11 -5.46 17.76
CA ALA A 151 -0.70 -4.38 18.67
C ALA A 151 0.68 -3.83 18.24
N LYS A 152 0.90 -2.52 18.44
CA LYS A 152 2.10 -1.79 18.00
C LYS A 152 2.34 -1.77 16.49
N THR A 153 1.32 -2.02 15.66
CA THR A 153 1.36 -1.71 14.22
C THR A 153 0.99 -0.25 14.00
N LEU A 154 1.77 0.46 13.18
CA LEU A 154 1.45 1.80 12.68
C LEU A 154 1.07 1.69 11.19
N LEU A 155 -0.18 2.00 10.87
CA LEU A 155 -0.70 2.02 9.50
C LEU A 155 -0.63 3.44 8.92
N ILE A 156 -0.14 3.58 7.69
CA ILE A 156 -0.15 4.83 6.96
C ILE A 156 -1.16 4.71 5.83
N LEU A 157 -2.27 5.41 5.99
CA LEU A 157 -3.51 5.23 5.24
C LEU A 157 -3.79 6.42 4.32
N ASP A 158 -4.41 6.16 3.17
CA ASP A 158 -5.00 7.22 2.36
C ASP A 158 -6.36 7.66 2.89
N ARG A 159 -6.86 8.79 2.37
CA ARG A 159 -8.21 9.31 2.64
C ARG A 159 -9.34 8.34 2.28
N GLY A 160 -9.07 7.35 1.44
CA GLY A 160 -10.00 6.27 1.11
C GLY A 160 -10.41 5.42 2.30
N PHE A 161 -9.56 5.32 3.33
CA PHE A 161 -9.77 4.52 4.53
C PHE A 161 -10.34 5.32 5.71
N TYR A 162 -11.21 6.30 5.44
CA TYR A 162 -11.70 7.26 6.42
C TYR A 162 -13.01 6.78 7.06
N ASP A 163 -12.91 6.03 8.17
CA ASP A 163 -14.05 5.50 8.93
C ASP A 163 -13.82 5.60 10.45
N PHE A 164 -14.71 6.29 11.17
CA PHE A 164 -14.56 6.53 12.62
C PHE A 164 -14.80 5.27 13.45
N THR A 165 -15.70 4.40 13.02
CA THR A 165 -15.99 3.15 13.73
C THR A 165 -14.79 2.24 13.67
N TRP A 166 -14.20 2.12 12.49
CA TRP A 166 -13.00 1.34 12.30
C TRP A 166 -11.79 1.92 13.05
N TRP A 167 -11.63 3.25 13.08
CA TRP A 167 -10.58 3.89 13.86
C TRP A 167 -10.71 3.62 15.38
N SER A 168 -11.96 3.58 15.91
CA SER A 168 -12.21 3.19 17.30
C SER A 168 -11.73 1.76 17.56
N GLN A 169 -12.09 0.82 16.70
CA GLN A 169 -11.68 -0.59 16.81
C GLN A 169 -10.16 -0.75 16.75
N MET A 170 -9.48 -0.03 15.85
CA MET A 170 -8.01 -0.03 15.78
C MET A 170 -7.38 0.43 17.10
N ILE A 171 -7.87 1.53 17.67
CA ILE A 171 -7.36 2.07 18.92
C ILE A 171 -7.58 1.07 20.06
N GLU A 172 -8.73 0.41 20.12
CA GLU A 172 -9.03 -0.64 21.10
C GLU A 172 -8.06 -1.84 20.96
N GLN A 173 -7.63 -2.17 19.75
CA GLN A 173 -6.63 -3.21 19.49
C GLN A 173 -5.17 -2.74 19.66
N GLN A 174 -4.95 -1.52 20.13
CA GLN A 174 -3.61 -0.92 20.21
C GLN A 174 -2.87 -0.86 18.87
N THR A 175 -3.62 -0.78 17.79
CA THR A 175 -3.11 -0.51 16.44
C THR A 175 -3.25 0.98 16.15
N HIS A 176 -2.20 1.58 15.62
CA HIS A 176 -2.15 3.01 15.38
C HIS A 176 -2.18 3.33 13.89
N PHE A 177 -2.54 4.57 13.56
CA PHE A 177 -2.55 5.02 12.17
C PHE A 177 -2.11 6.47 11.99
N ILE A 178 -1.69 6.80 10.77
CA ILE A 178 -1.55 8.13 10.20
C ILE A 178 -2.42 8.17 8.95
N CYS A 179 -3.29 9.18 8.84
CA CYS A 179 -4.14 9.39 7.66
C CYS A 179 -4.15 10.87 7.26
N ALA A 180 -4.25 11.18 5.95
CA ALA A 180 -4.45 12.56 5.54
C ALA A 180 -5.85 13.04 5.93
N SER A 181 -5.94 14.21 6.58
CA SER A 181 -7.21 14.79 6.98
C SER A 181 -8.00 15.35 5.78
N LYS A 182 -9.32 15.20 5.83
CA LYS A 182 -10.23 15.90 4.92
C LYS A 182 -10.30 17.40 5.30
N SER A 183 -10.44 18.28 4.31
CA SER A 183 -10.51 19.72 4.53
C SER A 183 -11.73 20.17 5.34
N ASN A 184 -12.83 19.43 5.20
CA ASN A 184 -14.12 19.69 5.86
C ASN A 184 -14.32 18.86 7.14
N LEU A 185 -13.26 18.40 7.78
CA LEU A 185 -13.35 17.67 9.04
C LEU A 185 -13.93 18.58 10.13
N ALA A 186 -15.05 18.16 10.74
CA ALA A 186 -15.58 18.76 11.95
C ALA A 186 -14.90 18.13 13.17
N TYR A 187 -14.38 18.95 14.07
CA TYR A 187 -13.68 18.52 15.27
C TYR A 187 -13.79 19.55 16.39
N THR A 188 -13.60 19.09 17.61
CA THR A 188 -13.44 19.94 18.80
C THR A 188 -11.99 19.85 19.28
N VAL A 189 -11.35 20.99 19.55
CA VAL A 189 -9.98 21.04 20.12
C VAL A 189 -10.06 20.77 21.60
N LEU A 190 -9.30 19.78 22.08
CA LEU A 190 -9.16 19.46 23.50
C LEU A 190 -7.91 20.10 24.09
N GLN A 191 -6.80 20.10 23.33
CA GLN A 191 -5.51 20.63 23.76
C GLN A 191 -4.69 21.10 22.55
N GLU A 192 -3.91 22.14 22.73
CA GLU A 192 -2.91 22.59 21.76
C GLU A 192 -1.51 22.21 22.28
N PHE A 193 -0.78 21.40 21.49
CA PHE A 193 0.62 21.04 21.81
C PHE A 193 1.60 22.06 21.20
N SER A 194 1.31 22.52 20.00
CA SER A 194 2.11 23.53 19.28
C SER A 194 1.23 24.38 18.38
N LEU A 195 1.48 25.70 18.39
CA LEU A 195 0.84 26.65 17.49
C LEU A 195 1.87 27.68 17.03
N THR A 196 2.44 27.45 15.86
CA THR A 196 3.41 28.36 15.25
C THR A 196 2.96 28.78 13.84
N HIS A 197 3.71 29.67 13.21
CA HIS A 197 3.42 30.08 11.82
C HIS A 197 3.46 28.91 10.82
N GLY A 198 4.24 27.86 11.09
CA GLY A 198 4.44 26.73 10.18
C GLY A 198 3.91 25.39 10.68
N LEU A 199 3.48 25.31 11.95
CA LEU A 199 3.06 24.06 12.58
C LEU A 199 1.88 24.31 13.52
N LYS A 200 0.83 23.51 13.37
CA LYS A 200 -0.26 23.40 14.35
C LYS A 200 -0.39 21.94 14.73
N ASP A 201 -0.32 21.64 16.01
CA ASP A 201 -0.40 20.32 16.58
C ASP A 201 -1.38 20.31 17.73
N ARG A 202 -2.46 19.52 17.60
CA ARG A 202 -3.61 19.60 18.50
C ARG A 202 -4.16 18.22 18.81
N LEU A 203 -4.51 18.00 20.05
CA LEU A 203 -5.41 16.94 20.44
C LEU A 203 -6.85 17.38 20.12
N ILE A 204 -7.57 16.56 19.41
CA ILE A 204 -8.94 16.83 18.98
C ILE A 204 -9.87 15.66 19.25
N THR A 205 -11.16 15.93 19.25
CA THR A 205 -12.21 14.92 19.19
C THR A 205 -12.96 15.06 17.88
N VAL A 206 -13.24 13.93 17.24
CA VAL A 206 -14.05 13.81 16.01
C VAL A 206 -15.25 12.91 16.25
N GLY A 207 -16.29 13.02 15.42
CA GLY A 207 -17.51 12.20 15.57
C GLY A 207 -18.57 12.78 16.51
N THR A 208 -18.23 13.81 17.29
CA THR A 208 -19.15 14.43 18.25
C THR A 208 -20.44 14.88 17.58
N GLY A 209 -21.58 14.51 18.16
CA GLY A 209 -22.91 14.91 17.69
C GLY A 209 -23.38 14.24 16.40
N LYS A 210 -22.69 13.24 15.88
CA LYS A 210 -23.13 12.44 14.72
C LYS A 210 -23.81 11.16 15.20
N PRO A 211 -25.13 10.99 14.99
CA PRO A 211 -25.83 9.76 15.39
C PRO A 211 -25.16 8.51 14.79
N GLY A 212 -24.95 7.48 15.62
CA GLY A 212 -24.39 6.19 15.19
C GLY A 212 -22.88 6.19 14.87
N LYS A 213 -22.17 7.29 15.15
CA LYS A 213 -20.69 7.33 15.01
C LYS A 213 -20.03 7.48 16.38
N PRO A 214 -18.97 6.70 16.65
CA PRO A 214 -18.23 6.86 17.88
C PRO A 214 -17.50 8.19 17.92
N GLU A 215 -17.34 8.71 19.11
CA GLU A 215 -16.45 9.83 19.38
C GLU A 215 -15.02 9.30 19.52
N VAL A 216 -14.10 9.82 18.71
CA VAL A 216 -12.72 9.36 18.67
C VAL A 216 -11.77 10.51 18.98
N LYS A 217 -10.86 10.29 19.94
CA LYS A 217 -9.76 11.22 20.24
C LYS A 217 -8.60 10.95 19.27
N LEU A 218 -8.17 12.00 18.59
CA LEU A 218 -7.09 11.96 17.62
C LEU A 218 -6.19 13.17 17.77
N ARG A 219 -5.02 13.09 17.19
CA ARG A 219 -4.12 14.23 17.05
C ARG A 219 -4.17 14.74 15.63
N LEU A 220 -4.44 16.04 15.46
CA LEU A 220 -4.44 16.75 14.18
C LEU A 220 -3.16 17.56 14.06
N ILE A 221 -2.35 17.22 13.08
CA ILE A 221 -1.09 17.85 12.76
C ILE A 221 -1.24 18.59 11.44
N GLU A 222 -0.98 19.89 11.43
CA GLU A 222 -1.02 20.74 10.24
C GLU A 222 0.36 21.36 10.04
N ILE A 223 0.98 21.09 8.88
CA ILE A 223 2.32 21.59 8.53
C ILE A 223 2.22 22.44 7.28
N ARG A 224 2.78 23.64 7.35
CA ARG A 224 2.82 24.56 6.21
C ARG A 224 3.96 24.18 5.27
N LYS A 225 3.64 24.04 3.98
CA LYS A 225 4.65 23.86 2.93
C LYS A 225 4.33 24.80 1.77
N GLY A 226 5.16 25.80 1.60
CA GLY A 226 4.90 26.88 0.64
C GLY A 226 3.62 27.67 1.00
N LYS A 227 2.68 27.72 0.07
CA LYS A 227 1.40 28.42 0.27
C LYS A 227 0.29 27.55 0.87
N GLY A 228 0.52 26.22 0.98
CA GLY A 228 -0.48 25.24 1.42
C GLY A 228 -0.23 24.68 2.81
N TRP A 229 -1.28 24.08 3.39
CA TRP A 229 -1.23 23.33 4.63
C TRP A 229 -1.49 21.86 4.35
N TYR A 230 -0.57 20.99 4.78
CA TYR A 230 -0.74 19.55 4.82
C TYR A 230 -1.29 19.17 6.18
N ARG A 231 -2.34 18.35 6.18
CA ARG A 231 -3.10 18.03 7.39
C ARG A 231 -3.11 16.51 7.57
N PHE A 232 -2.69 16.06 8.74
CA PHE A 232 -2.62 14.65 9.11
C PHE A 232 -3.40 14.40 10.38
N LEU A 233 -4.07 13.25 10.44
CA LEU A 233 -4.68 12.70 11.64
C LEU A 233 -3.90 11.49 12.07
N THR A 234 -3.71 11.31 13.38
CA THR A 234 -3.11 10.11 13.95
C THR A 234 -3.77 9.75 15.28
N SER A 235 -3.85 8.44 15.54
CA SER A 235 -4.26 7.90 16.84
C SER A 235 -3.14 7.92 17.89
N VAL A 236 -1.90 8.27 17.51
CA VAL A 236 -0.79 8.46 18.43
C VAL A 236 -0.90 9.84 19.03
N LEU A 237 -1.33 9.91 20.29
CA LEU A 237 -1.69 11.17 20.94
C LEU A 237 -0.47 11.93 21.48
N GLU A 238 0.60 11.23 21.79
CA GLU A 238 1.81 11.78 22.42
C GLU A 238 2.77 12.33 21.36
N PRO A 239 3.09 13.65 21.36
CA PRO A 239 4.01 14.25 20.42
C PRO A 239 5.44 13.68 20.44
N ASP A 240 5.88 13.22 21.61
CA ASP A 240 7.23 12.65 21.79
C ASP A 240 7.34 11.25 21.17
N VAL A 241 6.25 10.47 21.14
CA VAL A 241 6.20 9.15 20.48
C VAL A 241 6.23 9.30 18.97
N LEU A 242 5.52 10.31 18.45
CA LEU A 242 5.45 10.54 17.00
C LEU A 242 5.46 12.04 16.69
N PRO A 243 6.66 12.66 16.61
CA PRO A 243 6.79 14.09 16.32
C PRO A 243 6.16 14.51 14.99
N PRO A 244 5.65 15.74 14.86
CA PRO A 244 4.93 16.21 13.67
C PRO A 244 5.68 16.02 12.36
N TYR A 245 6.98 16.28 12.33
CA TYR A 245 7.79 16.11 11.11
C TYR A 245 8.01 14.64 10.77
N VAL A 246 8.04 13.74 11.77
CA VAL A 246 8.10 12.28 11.54
C VAL A 246 6.79 11.82 10.91
N VAL A 247 5.62 12.29 11.39
CA VAL A 247 4.31 12.00 10.77
C VAL A 247 4.29 12.40 9.30
N ALA A 248 4.74 13.60 8.99
CA ALA A 248 4.73 14.11 7.61
C ALA A 248 5.67 13.31 6.70
N ASP A 249 6.85 12.95 7.19
CA ASP A 249 7.83 12.19 6.40
C ASP A 249 7.40 10.74 6.21
N LEU A 250 6.89 10.08 7.26
CA LEU A 250 6.29 8.74 7.14
C LEU A 250 5.14 8.74 6.13
N TYR A 251 4.26 9.76 6.18
CA TYR A 251 3.17 9.87 5.21
C TYR A 251 3.69 10.07 3.79
N ALA A 252 4.78 10.83 3.60
CA ALA A 252 5.40 11.01 2.29
C ALA A 252 5.96 9.70 1.73
N HIS A 253 6.43 8.78 2.58
CA HIS A 253 6.88 7.46 2.13
C HIS A 253 5.76 6.62 1.51
N ARG A 254 4.48 6.86 1.83
CA ARG A 254 3.35 6.19 1.18
C ARG A 254 3.35 6.39 -0.34
N TRP A 255 3.71 7.59 -0.81
CA TRP A 255 3.78 7.88 -2.25
C TRP A 255 4.89 7.11 -2.98
N ARG A 256 5.87 6.57 -2.26
CA ARG A 256 6.89 5.71 -2.86
C ARG A 256 6.33 4.35 -3.30
N ILE A 257 5.23 3.89 -2.70
CA ILE A 257 4.50 2.69 -3.15
C ILE A 257 4.07 2.86 -4.61
N ASN A 258 3.52 4.02 -4.96
CA ASN A 258 3.12 4.33 -6.34
C ASN A 258 4.30 4.37 -7.33
N VAL A 259 5.52 4.64 -6.87
CA VAL A 259 6.73 4.56 -7.70
C VAL A 259 7.10 3.09 -7.94
N TYR A 260 6.97 2.22 -6.94
CA TYR A 260 7.15 0.77 -7.12
C TYR A 260 6.05 0.19 -8.01
N GLU A 261 4.81 0.60 -7.85
CA GLU A 261 3.72 0.25 -8.78
C GLU A 261 4.02 0.74 -10.20
N SER A 262 4.67 1.88 -10.39
CA SER A 262 5.05 2.38 -11.72
C SER A 262 6.28 1.70 -12.32
N LEU A 263 7.20 1.19 -11.51
CA LEU A 263 8.37 0.42 -11.95
C LEU A 263 8.06 -1.07 -12.12
N ASP A 264 7.14 -1.61 -11.30
CA ASP A 264 6.68 -3.00 -11.35
C ASP A 264 5.37 -3.20 -12.14
N ILE A 265 4.78 -2.12 -12.66
CA ILE A 265 3.50 -2.16 -13.37
C ILE A 265 3.54 -3.16 -14.53
N GLU A 266 4.64 -3.26 -15.28
CA GLU A 266 4.75 -4.27 -16.33
C GLU A 266 4.82 -5.69 -15.76
N SER A 267 5.43 -5.89 -14.61
CA SER A 267 5.48 -7.20 -13.91
C SER A 267 4.18 -7.51 -13.16
N GLY A 268 3.61 -6.52 -12.49
CA GLY A 268 2.32 -6.61 -11.79
C GLY A 268 1.14 -6.72 -12.76
N LEU A 269 1.25 -6.19 -13.98
CA LEU A 269 0.23 -6.27 -15.01
C LEU A 269 0.13 -7.63 -15.67
N ILE A 270 1.20 -8.33 -15.83
CA ILE A 270 1.15 -9.72 -16.28
C ILE A 270 0.35 -10.52 -15.24
N TRP A 271 0.48 -10.21 -13.97
CA TRP A 271 -0.33 -10.80 -12.90
C TRP A 271 -1.79 -10.32 -12.95
N ALA A 272 -2.03 -9.02 -13.03
CA ALA A 272 -3.37 -8.43 -13.09
C ALA A 272 -4.13 -8.85 -14.37
N GLN A 273 -3.46 -8.94 -15.51
CA GLN A 273 -4.03 -9.39 -16.76
C GLN A 273 -4.36 -10.89 -16.74
N SER A 274 -3.56 -11.69 -16.01
CA SER A 274 -3.87 -13.10 -15.77
C SER A 274 -5.11 -13.26 -14.90
N VAL A 275 -5.29 -12.41 -13.89
CA VAL A 275 -6.48 -12.40 -13.02
C VAL A 275 -7.72 -11.91 -13.80
N ALA A 276 -7.59 -10.84 -14.57
CA ALA A 276 -8.71 -10.26 -15.32
C ALA A 276 -9.22 -11.18 -16.44
N ASN A 277 -8.32 -11.84 -17.17
CA ASN A 277 -8.72 -12.79 -18.24
C ASN A 277 -9.38 -14.07 -17.68
N GLN A 278 -9.25 -14.35 -16.38
CA GLN A 278 -9.99 -15.44 -15.72
C GLN A 278 -11.40 -15.03 -15.27
N ILE A 279 -11.65 -13.74 -15.10
CA ILE A 279 -12.97 -13.20 -14.75
C ILE A 279 -13.90 -13.20 -15.97
N ASP A 280 -13.39 -12.99 -17.18
CA ASP A 280 -14.16 -13.01 -18.44
C ASP A 280 -14.54 -14.44 -18.89
N LEU A 281 -14.12 -15.48 -18.18
CA LEU A 281 -14.41 -16.90 -18.50
C LEU A 281 -15.39 -17.56 -17.51
N ILE A 282 -15.99 -16.81 -16.58
CA ILE A 282 -17.09 -17.22 -15.71
C ILE A 282 -18.35 -16.43 -16.04
#